data_7f8b2c40be3b15b99d51b0db17203855
#
_entry.id   7f8b2c40be3b15b99d51b0db17203855
#
_cell.length_a   1.000
_cell.length_b   1.000
_cell.length_c   1.000
_cell.angle_alpha   90.00
_cell.angle_beta   90.00
_cell.angle_gamma   90.00
#
_symmetry.space_group_name_H-M   'P 1'
#
loop_
_entity.id
_entity.type
_entity.pdbx_description
1 polymer ?
#
loop_
_entity_poly.entity_id
_entity_poly.type
_entity_poly.pdbx_seq_one_letter_code
_entity_poly.pdbx_strand_id
1 'polypeptide(L)'
;IAPAKRESFARENSKKDIYDAMQALEYEINTLYSSQGQTPFTTINFGLGTSWISREIQKAILQIRIKGLGKEHRTAIFPKLIFTIKRGLNLNPGDPNYDIKQLALECSTKRMYPDLLMYDKIKEITGSFKTPMGCRSFLQGWTDPETGKEVNSGRLNLGVVTVNLPRIALEAHGDKRLFWEIFQEKMGICKQALDYRIKRTKEAKPENAPLLYMYGAFGKRLKKTDSVDEV
;
A
#
# COMPACT_ATOMS: atom_id res chain seq x y z
N ILE A 1 -27.40 13.04 -32.39
CA ILE A 1 -25.94 12.90 -32.42
C ILE A 1 -25.60 11.42 -32.67
N ALA A 2 -24.76 11.13 -33.69
CA ALA A 2 -24.39 9.77 -34.04
C ALA A 2 -23.74 9.04 -32.83
N PRO A 3 -24.02 7.73 -32.63
CA PRO A 3 -23.53 6.97 -31.48
C PRO A 3 -22.01 7.11 -31.25
N ALA A 4 -21.21 7.07 -32.31
CA ALA A 4 -19.77 7.25 -32.26
C ALA A 4 -19.31 8.60 -31.69
N LYS A 5 -20.06 9.69 -32.05
CA LYS A 5 -19.78 11.03 -31.49
C LYS A 5 -20.13 11.13 -30.00
N ARG A 6 -21.19 10.41 -29.57
CA ARG A 6 -21.54 10.35 -28.13
C ARG A 6 -20.47 9.62 -27.33
N GLU A 7 -19.98 8.51 -27.85
CA GLU A 7 -18.95 7.74 -27.19
C GLU A 7 -17.63 8.51 -27.09
N SER A 8 -17.18 9.15 -28.18
CA SER A 8 -15.97 9.98 -28.16
C SER A 8 -16.09 11.11 -27.14
N PHE A 9 -17.20 11.83 -27.14
CA PHE A 9 -17.46 12.90 -26.17
C PHE A 9 -17.48 12.40 -24.73
N ALA A 10 -18.16 11.25 -24.49
CA ALA A 10 -18.18 10.64 -23.16
C ALA A 10 -16.77 10.25 -22.69
N ARG A 11 -15.96 9.66 -23.57
CA ARG A 11 -14.57 9.28 -23.25
C ARG A 11 -13.69 10.49 -22.95
N GLU A 12 -13.81 11.58 -23.71
CA GLU A 12 -13.03 12.81 -23.48
C GLU A 12 -13.40 13.47 -22.14
N ASN A 13 -14.68 13.58 -21.83
CA ASN A 13 -15.13 14.10 -20.54
C ASN A 13 -14.66 13.19 -19.38
N SER A 14 -14.84 11.87 -19.53
CA SER A 14 -14.38 10.93 -18.50
C SER A 14 -12.86 10.99 -18.26
N LYS A 15 -12.04 11.22 -19.29
CA LYS A 15 -10.59 11.44 -19.11
C LYS A 15 -10.32 12.67 -18.25
N LYS A 16 -11.02 13.76 -18.54
CA LYS A 16 -10.89 15.00 -17.78
C LYS A 16 -11.31 14.77 -16.33
N ASP A 17 -12.47 14.15 -16.11
CA ASP A 17 -12.99 13.88 -14.76
C ASP A 17 -12.05 12.97 -13.97
N ILE A 18 -11.49 11.93 -14.60
CA ILE A 18 -10.48 11.05 -14.00
C ILE A 18 -9.24 11.84 -13.61
N TYR A 19 -8.74 12.68 -14.50
CA TYR A 19 -7.56 13.49 -14.22
C TYR A 19 -7.79 14.44 -13.04
N ASP A 20 -8.92 15.17 -13.07
CA ASP A 20 -9.28 16.12 -12.03
C ASP A 20 -9.48 15.42 -10.67
N ALA A 21 -10.13 14.24 -10.66
CA ALA A 21 -10.33 13.44 -9.46
C ALA A 21 -8.99 12.94 -8.87
N MET A 22 -8.07 12.45 -9.70
CA MET A 22 -6.76 11.99 -9.23
C MET A 22 -5.89 13.16 -8.76
N GLN A 23 -6.00 14.32 -9.38
CA GLN A 23 -5.32 15.53 -8.93
C GLN A 23 -5.85 16.01 -7.58
N ALA A 24 -7.15 16.00 -7.39
CA ALA A 24 -7.78 16.32 -6.12
C ALA A 24 -7.34 15.33 -5.03
N LEU A 25 -7.36 14.03 -5.31
CA LEU A 25 -6.92 13.00 -4.38
C LEU A 25 -5.47 13.21 -3.92
N GLU A 26 -4.54 13.46 -4.84
CA GLU A 26 -3.13 13.67 -4.48
C GLU A 26 -2.96 14.97 -3.67
N TYR A 27 -3.68 16.03 -4.02
CA TYR A 27 -3.67 17.29 -3.29
C TYR A 27 -4.22 17.12 -1.87
N GLU A 28 -5.39 16.52 -1.72
CA GLU A 28 -6.06 16.31 -0.43
C GLU A 28 -5.20 15.48 0.52
N ILE A 29 -4.64 14.36 0.04
CA ILE A 29 -3.77 13.50 0.88
C ILE A 29 -2.56 14.27 1.42
N ASN A 30 -2.00 15.21 0.66
CA ASN A 30 -0.83 15.98 1.08
C ASN A 30 -1.16 17.25 1.90
N THR A 31 -2.42 17.64 1.96
CA THR A 31 -2.90 18.82 2.72
C THR A 31 -3.70 18.47 3.96
N LEU A 32 -4.23 17.24 4.04
CA LEU A 32 -4.94 16.75 5.21
C LEU A 32 -3.96 16.27 6.28
N TYR A 33 -4.30 16.60 7.52
CA TYR A 33 -3.57 16.12 8.70
C TYR A 33 -4.55 15.45 9.66
N SER A 34 -4.09 14.38 10.31
CA SER A 34 -4.84 13.79 11.42
C SER A 34 -4.93 14.76 12.59
N SER A 35 -5.82 14.48 13.53
CA SER A 35 -5.92 15.26 14.80
C SER A 35 -4.60 15.33 15.58
N GLN A 36 -3.66 14.44 15.28
CA GLN A 36 -2.31 14.38 15.88
C GLN A 36 -1.24 15.00 14.98
N GLY A 37 -1.61 15.70 13.92
CA GLY A 37 -0.70 16.40 13.01
C GLY A 37 0.04 15.48 12.04
N GLN A 38 -0.42 14.24 11.83
CA GLN A 38 0.19 13.30 10.88
C GLN A 38 -0.51 13.33 9.52
N THR A 39 0.25 13.33 8.45
CA THR A 39 -0.25 13.13 7.09
C THR A 39 -0.80 11.70 6.94
N PRO A 40 -1.92 11.50 6.22
CA PRO A 40 -2.45 10.16 5.94
C PRO A 40 -1.41 9.30 5.23
N PHE A 41 -1.07 8.16 5.82
CA PHE A 41 -0.07 7.24 5.28
C PHE A 41 -0.75 6.26 4.31
N THR A 42 -0.90 6.69 3.07
CA THR A 42 -1.62 5.96 2.03
C THR A 42 -0.67 5.40 0.97
N THR A 43 -1.08 4.28 0.38
CA THR A 43 -0.37 3.65 -0.74
C THR A 43 -1.37 3.27 -1.83
N ILE A 44 -1.04 3.57 -3.08
CA ILE A 44 -1.79 3.13 -4.25
C ILE A 44 -0.95 2.08 -4.98
N ASN A 45 -1.51 0.87 -5.11
CA ASN A 45 -0.93 -0.21 -5.91
C ASN A 45 -1.69 -0.30 -7.22
N PHE A 46 -0.99 -0.26 -8.35
CA PHE A 46 -1.57 -0.28 -9.69
C PHE A 46 -0.63 -0.94 -10.71
N GLY A 47 -1.00 -0.97 -11.97
CA GLY A 47 -0.21 -1.58 -13.06
C GLY A 47 -0.91 -2.74 -13.77
N LEU A 48 -1.90 -3.39 -13.12
CA LEU A 48 -2.52 -4.62 -13.64
C LEU A 48 -3.82 -4.41 -14.41
N GLY A 49 -4.49 -3.27 -14.28
CA GLY A 49 -5.76 -3.01 -14.94
C GLY A 49 -5.59 -2.73 -16.44
N THR A 50 -6.33 -3.45 -17.30
CA THR A 50 -6.26 -3.33 -18.77
C THR A 50 -7.49 -2.66 -19.39
N SER A 51 -8.58 -2.51 -18.65
CA SER A 51 -9.75 -1.79 -19.16
C SER A 51 -9.41 -0.34 -19.49
N TRP A 52 -10.13 0.26 -20.42
CA TRP A 52 -9.90 1.64 -20.81
C TRP A 52 -9.87 2.59 -19.59
N ILE A 53 -10.86 2.49 -18.70
CA ILE A 53 -10.93 3.31 -17.48
C ILE A 53 -9.72 3.07 -16.59
N SER A 54 -9.35 1.80 -16.34
CA SER A 54 -8.18 1.47 -15.52
C SER A 54 -6.89 2.05 -16.10
N ARG A 55 -6.72 2.02 -17.41
CA ARG A 55 -5.55 2.60 -18.08
C ARG A 55 -5.51 4.12 -17.95
N GLU A 56 -6.65 4.81 -18.12
CA GLU A 56 -6.72 6.27 -17.95
C GLU A 56 -6.45 6.69 -16.49
N ILE A 57 -6.96 5.95 -15.50
CA ILE A 57 -6.65 6.20 -14.09
C ILE A 57 -5.14 6.06 -13.83
N GLN A 58 -4.51 4.99 -14.32
CA GLN A 58 -3.07 4.76 -14.16
C GLN A 58 -2.24 5.88 -14.80
N LYS A 59 -2.62 6.32 -16.00
CA LYS A 59 -1.97 7.45 -16.70
C LYS A 59 -2.14 8.75 -15.92
N ALA A 60 -3.34 9.03 -15.44
CA ALA A 60 -3.62 10.25 -14.66
C ALA A 60 -2.77 10.30 -13.38
N ILE A 61 -2.70 9.21 -12.61
CA ILE A 61 -1.87 9.10 -11.40
C ILE A 61 -0.40 9.45 -11.72
N LEU A 62 0.15 8.88 -12.78
CA LEU A 62 1.55 9.08 -13.16
C LEU A 62 1.81 10.49 -13.68
N GLN A 63 0.94 11.03 -14.53
CA GLN A 63 1.06 12.37 -15.09
C GLN A 63 0.98 13.44 -14.00
N ILE A 64 0.06 13.30 -13.06
CA ILE A 64 -0.09 14.22 -11.93
C ILE A 64 1.14 14.19 -11.04
N ARG A 65 1.66 12.98 -10.73
CA ARG A 65 2.89 12.86 -9.97
C ARG A 65 4.08 13.50 -10.70
N ILE A 66 4.22 13.32 -12.01
CA ILE A 66 5.27 13.97 -12.82
C ILE A 66 5.13 15.49 -12.76
N LYS A 67 3.91 16.00 -12.90
CA LYS A 67 3.63 17.44 -12.82
C LYS A 67 3.99 18.03 -11.47
N GLY A 68 3.70 17.32 -10.38
CA GLY A 68 3.91 17.77 -9.01
C GLY A 68 2.83 18.73 -8.51
N LEU A 69 2.89 19.05 -7.21
CA LEU A 69 1.90 19.84 -6.50
C LEU A 69 2.16 21.34 -6.60
N GLY A 70 1.06 22.08 -6.78
CA GLY A 70 1.05 23.53 -6.75
C GLY A 70 1.85 24.19 -7.88
N LYS A 71 2.04 25.50 -7.77
CA LYS A 71 2.78 26.33 -8.76
C LYS A 71 4.28 26.01 -8.80
N GLU A 72 4.82 25.50 -7.71
CA GLU A 72 6.24 25.17 -7.57
C GLU A 72 6.55 23.72 -7.99
N HIS A 73 5.57 22.99 -8.47
CA HIS A 73 5.72 21.60 -8.92
C HIS A 73 6.42 20.69 -7.87
N ARG A 74 6.07 20.85 -6.60
CA ARG A 74 6.67 20.08 -5.51
C ARG A 74 6.33 18.60 -5.64
N THR A 75 7.28 17.76 -5.29
CA THR A 75 7.04 16.32 -5.27
C THR A 75 6.08 15.94 -4.13
N ALA A 76 4.98 15.29 -4.45
CA ALA A 76 4.06 14.76 -3.46
C ALA A 76 4.73 13.63 -2.66
N ILE A 77 4.56 13.63 -1.34
CA ILE A 77 5.07 12.56 -0.46
C ILE A 77 4.11 11.38 -0.48
N PHE A 78 2.81 11.65 -0.43
CA PHE A 78 1.72 10.67 -0.44
C PHE A 78 0.74 10.96 -1.59
N PRO A 79 0.01 9.94 -2.04
CA PRO A 79 0.14 8.53 -1.72
C PRO A 79 1.48 7.97 -2.20
N LYS A 80 2.02 6.97 -1.50
CA LYS A 80 3.10 6.16 -2.06
C LYS A 80 2.58 5.39 -3.26
N LEU A 81 3.29 5.43 -4.35
CA LEU A 81 2.91 4.77 -5.59
C LEU A 81 3.73 3.49 -5.78
N ILE A 82 3.04 2.39 -6.07
CA ILE A 82 3.65 1.10 -6.38
C ILE A 82 3.09 0.61 -7.70
N PHE A 83 3.96 0.47 -8.70
CA PHE A 83 3.60 -0.03 -10.02
C PHE A 83 4.00 -1.50 -10.15
N THR A 84 3.01 -2.35 -10.40
CA THR A 84 3.23 -3.79 -10.55
C THR A 84 3.57 -4.16 -11.98
N ILE A 85 4.73 -4.81 -12.17
CA ILE A 85 5.19 -5.34 -13.45
C ILE A 85 4.88 -6.83 -13.52
N LYS A 86 4.23 -7.26 -14.61
CA LYS A 86 3.82 -8.64 -14.84
C LYS A 86 4.12 -9.05 -16.29
N ARG A 87 4.65 -10.26 -16.48
CA ARG A 87 4.89 -10.83 -17.80
C ARG A 87 3.58 -10.95 -18.61
N GLY A 88 3.64 -10.65 -19.90
CA GLY A 88 2.50 -10.69 -20.81
C GLY A 88 1.46 -9.58 -20.57
N LEU A 89 1.75 -8.62 -19.68
CA LEU A 89 0.85 -7.50 -19.39
C LEU A 89 1.50 -6.12 -19.61
N ASN A 90 2.71 -5.92 -19.11
CA ASN A 90 3.39 -4.63 -19.21
C ASN A 90 4.93 -4.74 -19.17
N LEU A 91 5.50 -5.96 -19.17
CA LEU A 91 6.94 -6.14 -19.08
C LEU A 91 7.64 -5.85 -20.41
N ASN A 92 7.16 -6.43 -21.52
CA ASN A 92 7.83 -6.39 -22.82
C ASN A 92 7.14 -5.45 -23.81
N PRO A 93 7.87 -4.94 -24.82
CA PRO A 93 7.25 -4.27 -25.96
C PRO A 93 6.15 -5.13 -26.58
N GLY A 94 5.00 -4.53 -26.88
CA GLY A 94 3.83 -5.23 -27.39
C GLY A 94 2.83 -5.71 -26.32
N ASP A 95 3.21 -5.72 -25.06
CA ASP A 95 2.25 -5.99 -23.97
C ASP A 95 1.20 -4.88 -23.86
N PRO A 96 -0.07 -5.20 -23.45
CA PRO A 96 -1.19 -4.24 -23.43
C PRO A 96 -0.95 -2.94 -22.67
N ASN A 97 -0.18 -2.97 -21.59
CA ASN A 97 0.12 -1.83 -20.73
C ASN A 97 1.61 -1.43 -20.76
N TYR A 98 2.34 -1.79 -21.82
CA TYR A 98 3.76 -1.44 -21.94
C TYR A 98 3.98 0.08 -21.92
N ASP A 99 3.12 0.85 -22.61
CA ASP A 99 3.14 2.31 -22.62
C ASP A 99 3.00 2.92 -21.21
N ILE A 100 2.15 2.33 -20.37
CA ILE A 100 1.97 2.76 -18.98
C ILE A 100 3.21 2.44 -18.16
N LYS A 101 3.86 1.30 -18.38
CA LYS A 101 5.14 1.01 -17.73
C LYS A 101 6.20 2.04 -18.11
N GLN A 102 6.31 2.44 -19.38
CA GLN A 102 7.26 3.47 -19.79
C GLN A 102 6.99 4.79 -19.04
N LEU A 103 5.72 5.20 -18.94
CA LEU A 103 5.34 6.38 -18.17
C LEU A 103 5.65 6.22 -16.66
N ALA A 104 5.49 5.01 -16.11
CA ALA A 104 5.84 4.73 -14.71
C ALA A 104 7.36 4.83 -14.48
N LEU A 105 8.19 4.36 -15.40
CA LEU A 105 9.64 4.51 -15.34
C LEU A 105 10.05 5.98 -15.44
N GLU A 106 9.47 6.73 -16.37
CA GLU A 106 9.68 8.18 -16.47
C GLU A 106 9.32 8.90 -15.16
N CYS A 107 8.17 8.57 -14.59
CA CYS A 107 7.74 9.13 -13.32
C CYS A 107 8.73 8.80 -12.19
N SER A 108 9.16 7.55 -12.11
CA SER A 108 10.11 7.08 -11.09
C SER A 108 11.45 7.82 -11.18
N THR A 109 11.97 8.06 -12.38
CA THR A 109 13.23 8.80 -12.55
C THR A 109 13.12 10.28 -12.15
N LYS A 110 11.95 10.91 -12.33
CA LYS A 110 11.71 12.31 -12.02
C LYS A 110 11.30 12.56 -10.57
N ARG A 111 10.58 11.61 -9.95
CA ARG A 111 9.91 11.79 -8.66
C ARG A 111 10.24 10.73 -7.63
N MET A 112 11.15 9.78 -7.93
CA MET A 112 11.51 8.63 -7.09
C MET A 112 10.35 7.67 -6.81
N TYR A 113 9.20 7.86 -7.44
CA TYR A 113 8.01 7.01 -7.39
C TYR A 113 7.41 6.90 -8.81
N PRO A 114 6.72 5.80 -9.13
CA PRO A 114 6.37 4.65 -8.29
C PRO A 114 7.56 3.71 -8.01
N ASP A 115 7.46 2.98 -6.89
CA ASP A 115 8.26 1.76 -6.69
C ASP A 115 7.81 0.69 -7.68
N LEU A 116 8.74 -0.13 -8.16
CA LEU A 116 8.47 -1.20 -9.10
C LEU A 116 8.36 -2.54 -8.37
N LEU A 117 7.23 -3.22 -8.52
CA LEU A 117 6.96 -4.51 -7.90
C LEU A 117 6.86 -5.60 -8.95
N MET A 118 7.69 -6.62 -8.84
CA MET A 118 7.71 -7.74 -9.79
C MET A 118 6.69 -8.82 -9.39
N TYR A 119 5.54 -8.85 -10.06
CA TYR A 119 4.43 -9.78 -9.80
C TYR A 119 4.89 -11.24 -9.77
N ASP A 120 5.56 -11.67 -10.83
CA ASP A 120 5.95 -13.07 -10.99
C ASP A 120 6.95 -13.50 -9.92
N LYS A 121 7.87 -12.61 -9.53
CA LYS A 121 8.86 -12.89 -8.50
C LYS A 121 8.24 -12.97 -7.10
N ILE A 122 7.31 -12.08 -6.78
CA ILE A 122 6.57 -12.14 -5.52
C ILE A 122 5.81 -13.46 -5.43
N LYS A 123 5.08 -13.84 -6.50
CA LYS A 123 4.35 -15.09 -6.52
C LYS A 123 5.25 -16.32 -6.38
N GLU A 124 6.42 -16.31 -7.00
CA GLU A 124 7.42 -17.39 -6.88
C GLU A 124 7.91 -17.57 -5.44
N ILE A 125 8.18 -16.46 -4.74
CA ILE A 125 8.75 -16.49 -3.38
C ILE A 125 7.68 -16.78 -2.32
N THR A 126 6.46 -16.21 -2.46
CA THR A 126 5.45 -16.22 -1.41
C THR A 126 4.25 -17.12 -1.71
N GLY A 127 4.25 -17.84 -2.86
CA GLY A 127 3.16 -18.70 -3.31
C GLY A 127 1.95 -17.95 -3.90
N SER A 128 1.69 -16.73 -3.48
CA SER A 128 0.59 -15.88 -3.97
C SER A 128 1.05 -14.44 -4.19
N PHE A 129 0.36 -13.71 -5.09
CA PHE A 129 0.69 -12.30 -5.26
C PHE A 129 0.11 -11.49 -4.11
N LYS A 130 0.97 -10.74 -3.44
CA LYS A 130 0.64 -9.84 -2.33
C LYS A 130 1.16 -8.44 -2.64
N THR A 131 0.35 -7.44 -2.35
CA THR A 131 0.77 -6.04 -2.44
C THR A 131 1.32 -5.58 -1.10
N PRO A 132 2.39 -4.80 -1.07
CA PRO A 132 2.88 -4.23 0.17
C PRO A 132 1.95 -3.13 0.67
N MET A 133 1.92 -2.97 1.98
CA MET A 133 1.25 -1.85 2.64
C MET A 133 2.26 -0.82 3.14
N GLY A 134 1.89 0.46 3.04
CA GLY A 134 2.65 1.55 3.62
C GLY A 134 4.13 1.53 3.28
N CYS A 135 4.98 1.13 4.23
CA CYS A 135 6.43 1.09 4.11
C CYS A 135 6.97 -0.19 3.44
N ARG A 136 6.22 -0.86 2.56
CA ARG A 136 6.59 -2.12 1.88
C ARG A 136 6.48 -3.37 2.77
N SER A 137 5.65 -3.33 3.80
CA SER A 137 5.32 -4.52 4.58
C SER A 137 4.41 -5.45 3.80
N PHE A 138 4.83 -6.69 3.62
CA PHE A 138 4.02 -7.75 3.02
C PHE A 138 3.31 -8.51 4.14
N LEU A 139 2.03 -8.20 4.37
CA LEU A 139 1.26 -8.90 5.38
C LEU A 139 0.84 -10.27 4.86
N GLN A 140 0.90 -11.28 5.73
CA GLN A 140 0.40 -12.62 5.43
C GLN A 140 -1.09 -12.59 5.11
N GLY A 141 -1.52 -13.42 4.15
CA GLY A 141 -2.92 -13.69 3.95
C GLY A 141 -3.46 -14.57 5.09
N TRP A 142 -4.74 -14.53 5.32
CA TRP A 142 -5.44 -15.42 6.21
C TRP A 142 -6.19 -16.46 5.38
N THR A 143 -6.12 -17.73 5.79
CA THR A 143 -6.88 -18.78 5.13
C THR A 143 -8.21 -18.94 5.83
N ASP A 144 -9.28 -18.69 5.11
CA ASP A 144 -10.64 -18.85 5.59
C ASP A 144 -10.88 -20.34 5.91
N PRO A 145 -11.19 -20.73 7.17
CA PRO A 145 -11.37 -22.11 7.55
C PRO A 145 -12.60 -22.76 6.91
N GLU A 146 -13.61 -21.98 6.52
CA GLU A 146 -14.83 -22.48 5.90
C GLU A 146 -14.64 -22.78 4.41
N THR A 147 -13.93 -21.91 3.71
CA THR A 147 -13.77 -22.00 2.25
C THR A 147 -12.43 -22.54 1.82
N GLY A 148 -11.44 -22.61 2.69
CA GLY A 148 -10.04 -22.97 2.41
C GLY A 148 -9.31 -21.95 1.50
N LYS A 149 -9.91 -20.78 1.24
CA LYS A 149 -9.36 -19.77 0.34
C LYS A 149 -8.52 -18.75 1.11
N GLU A 150 -7.41 -18.34 0.52
CA GLU A 150 -6.62 -17.24 1.04
C GLU A 150 -7.35 -15.90 0.86
N VAL A 151 -7.50 -15.15 1.95
CA VAL A 151 -8.09 -13.82 2.00
C VAL A 151 -6.98 -12.80 2.25
N ASN A 152 -6.82 -11.89 1.31
CA ASN A 152 -5.79 -10.85 1.34
C ASN A 152 -6.32 -9.44 1.65
N SER A 153 -7.62 -9.30 1.85
CA SER A 153 -8.27 -8.05 2.26
C SER A 153 -8.49 -8.00 3.77
N GLY A 154 -8.53 -6.81 4.35
CA GLY A 154 -8.80 -6.61 5.77
C GLY A 154 -7.65 -6.91 6.71
N ARG A 155 -6.47 -7.20 6.19
CA ARG A 155 -5.27 -7.39 7.00
C ARG A 155 -4.86 -6.09 7.66
N LEU A 156 -4.41 -6.15 8.90
CA LEU A 156 -3.85 -5.00 9.59
C LEU A 156 -2.54 -5.32 10.29
N ASN A 157 -1.76 -4.27 10.51
CA ASN A 157 -0.54 -4.35 11.27
C ASN A 157 -0.86 -4.06 12.74
N LEU A 158 -0.63 -5.03 13.61
CA LEU A 158 -0.91 -4.90 15.05
C LEU A 158 0.09 -4.03 15.80
N GLY A 159 1.16 -3.64 15.15
CA GLY A 159 2.15 -2.74 15.69
C GLY A 159 3.58 -3.07 15.23
N VAL A 160 4.46 -2.13 15.49
CA VAL A 160 5.91 -2.26 15.20
C VAL A 160 6.70 -1.88 16.43
N VAL A 161 7.86 -2.53 16.59
CA VAL A 161 8.87 -2.14 17.58
C VAL A 161 10.18 -1.96 16.83
N THR A 162 10.79 -0.78 16.97
CA THR A 162 12.01 -0.43 16.26
C THR A 162 13.23 -0.79 17.11
N VAL A 163 14.16 -1.51 16.52
CA VAL A 163 15.47 -1.81 17.14
C VAL A 163 16.50 -0.81 16.62
N ASN A 164 17.17 -0.11 17.51
CA ASN A 164 18.24 0.84 17.18
C ASN A 164 19.58 0.12 17.04
N LEU A 165 19.85 -0.45 15.87
CA LEU A 165 21.11 -1.16 15.58
C LEU A 165 22.36 -0.29 15.72
N PRO A 166 22.40 0.98 15.26
CA PRO A 166 23.55 1.87 15.50
C PRO A 166 23.89 2.02 16.98
N ARG A 167 22.89 2.14 17.85
CA ARG A 167 23.12 2.23 19.29
C ARG A 167 23.75 0.95 19.84
N ILE A 168 23.24 -0.22 19.46
CA ILE A 168 23.81 -1.52 19.86
C ILE A 168 25.27 -1.63 19.42
N ALA A 169 25.57 -1.19 18.18
CA ALA A 169 26.95 -1.21 17.67
C ALA A 169 27.88 -0.29 18.46
N LEU A 170 27.40 0.89 18.86
CA LEU A 170 28.16 1.80 19.70
C LEU A 170 28.38 1.23 21.12
N GLU A 171 27.38 0.64 21.73
CA GLU A 171 27.46 -0.02 23.06
C GLU A 171 28.38 -1.24 23.02
N ALA A 172 28.52 -1.92 21.90
CA ALA A 172 29.40 -3.07 21.72
C ALA A 172 30.88 -2.68 21.54
N HIS A 173 31.22 -1.40 21.35
CA HIS A 173 32.59 -0.89 21.20
C HIS A 173 33.48 -1.70 20.24
N GLY A 174 32.91 -2.24 19.15
CA GLY A 174 33.62 -3.07 18.16
C GLY A 174 33.71 -4.56 18.49
N ASP A 175 33.26 -4.99 19.66
CA ASP A 175 33.20 -6.41 20.01
C ASP A 175 31.94 -7.04 19.37
N LYS A 176 32.17 -7.93 18.38
CA LYS A 176 31.08 -8.61 17.66
C LYS A 176 30.26 -9.56 18.55
N ARG A 177 30.91 -10.21 19.53
CA ARG A 177 30.18 -11.11 20.43
C ARG A 177 29.26 -10.32 21.33
N LEU A 178 29.75 -9.24 21.94
CA LEU A 178 28.93 -8.33 22.75
C LEU A 178 27.79 -7.69 21.97
N PHE A 179 28.04 -7.34 20.68
CA PHE A 179 26.96 -6.85 19.80
C PHE A 179 25.79 -7.85 19.70
N TRP A 180 26.10 -9.12 19.48
CA TRP A 180 25.04 -10.13 19.34
C TRP A 180 24.36 -10.45 20.67
N GLU A 181 25.06 -10.41 21.78
CA GLU A 181 24.49 -10.56 23.12
C GLU A 181 23.45 -9.43 23.39
N ILE A 182 23.83 -8.18 23.19
CA ILE A 182 22.95 -7.02 23.35
C ILE A 182 21.79 -7.10 22.36
N PHE A 183 22.06 -7.46 21.11
CA PHE A 183 21.02 -7.60 20.09
C PHE A 183 19.95 -8.62 20.50
N GLN A 184 20.36 -9.81 20.96
CA GLN A 184 19.45 -10.86 21.40
C GLN A 184 18.60 -10.42 22.61
N GLU A 185 19.22 -9.75 23.59
CA GLU A 185 18.49 -9.17 24.72
C GLU A 185 17.41 -8.20 24.25
N LYS A 186 17.76 -7.23 23.37
CA LYS A 186 16.80 -6.25 22.82
C LYS A 186 15.70 -6.92 22.00
N MET A 187 16.02 -7.95 21.22
CA MET A 187 15.03 -8.73 20.48
C MET A 187 14.04 -9.45 21.41
N GLY A 188 14.52 -9.97 22.54
CA GLY A 188 13.66 -10.54 23.58
C GLY A 188 12.65 -9.53 24.13
N ILE A 189 13.11 -8.32 24.43
CA ILE A 189 12.25 -7.21 24.88
C ILE A 189 11.26 -6.80 23.79
N CYS A 190 11.70 -6.71 22.53
CA CYS A 190 10.81 -6.40 21.40
C CYS A 190 9.70 -7.44 21.24
N LYS A 191 10.05 -8.74 21.36
CA LYS A 191 9.08 -9.82 21.32
C LYS A 191 8.03 -9.67 22.44
N GLN A 192 8.45 -9.47 23.67
CA GLN A 192 7.55 -9.27 24.81
C GLN A 192 6.61 -8.07 24.59
N ALA A 193 7.12 -6.97 24.04
CA ALA A 193 6.31 -5.79 23.73
C ALA A 193 5.26 -6.08 22.65
N LEU A 194 5.61 -6.86 21.62
CA LEU A 194 4.66 -7.28 20.58
C LEU A 194 3.62 -8.27 21.12
N ASP A 195 4.05 -9.27 21.89
CA ASP A 195 3.15 -10.23 22.52
C ASP A 195 2.13 -9.51 23.45
N TYR A 196 2.57 -8.51 24.22
CA TYR A 196 1.67 -7.70 25.04
C TYR A 196 0.65 -6.93 24.20
N ARG A 197 1.08 -6.31 23.08
CA ARG A 197 0.17 -5.61 22.17
C ARG A 197 -0.86 -6.55 21.56
N ILE A 198 -0.42 -7.73 21.09
CA ILE A 198 -1.31 -8.76 20.54
C ILE A 198 -2.35 -9.14 21.58
N LYS A 199 -1.93 -9.44 22.81
CA LYS A 199 -2.84 -9.77 23.92
C LYS A 199 -3.87 -8.66 24.14
N ARG A 200 -3.44 -7.39 24.19
CA ARG A 200 -4.36 -6.26 24.38
C ARG A 200 -5.34 -6.08 23.20
N THR A 201 -4.88 -6.35 21.98
CA THR A 201 -5.75 -6.28 20.79
C THR A 201 -6.80 -7.38 20.82
N LYS A 202 -6.45 -8.58 21.24
CA LYS A 202 -7.38 -9.71 21.38
C LYS A 202 -8.46 -9.46 22.43
N GLU A 203 -8.18 -8.70 23.47
CA GLU A 203 -9.13 -8.28 24.50
C GLU A 203 -10.09 -7.19 24.01
N ALA A 204 -9.82 -6.53 22.88
CA ALA A 204 -10.66 -5.46 22.34
C ALA A 204 -11.95 -6.04 21.73
N LYS A 205 -13.02 -5.25 21.83
CA LYS A 205 -14.30 -5.57 21.17
C LYS A 205 -14.45 -4.74 19.89
N PRO A 206 -15.18 -5.25 18.89
CA PRO A 206 -15.46 -4.50 17.67
C PRO A 206 -16.05 -3.12 17.90
N GLU A 207 -16.85 -2.95 18.95
CA GLU A 207 -17.43 -1.65 19.35
C GLU A 207 -16.40 -0.61 19.79
N ASN A 208 -15.18 -1.02 20.16
CA ASN A 208 -14.11 -0.09 20.51
C ASN A 208 -13.51 0.62 19.28
N ALA A 209 -13.62 0.01 18.10
CA ALA A 209 -13.17 0.58 16.84
C ALA A 209 -14.14 0.21 15.70
N PRO A 210 -15.38 0.72 15.72
CA PRO A 210 -16.44 0.28 14.81
C PRO A 210 -16.10 0.52 13.33
N LEU A 211 -15.41 1.59 12.97
CA LEU A 211 -15.00 1.83 11.58
C LEU A 211 -14.07 0.74 11.05
N LEU A 212 -13.23 0.19 11.91
CA LEU A 212 -12.28 -0.86 11.52
C LEU A 212 -12.94 -2.23 11.46
N TYR A 213 -13.67 -2.60 12.50
CA TYR A 213 -14.17 -3.97 12.70
C TYR A 213 -15.61 -4.19 12.23
N MET A 214 -16.48 -3.18 12.30
CA MET A 214 -17.90 -3.34 11.97
C MET A 214 -18.26 -2.87 10.57
N TYR A 215 -17.55 -1.90 10.00
CA TYR A 215 -17.85 -1.30 8.70
C TYR A 215 -16.75 -1.52 7.65
N GLY A 216 -15.57 -1.98 8.06
CA GLY A 216 -14.47 -2.30 7.16
C GLY A 216 -14.53 -3.72 6.60
N ALA A 217 -13.39 -4.28 6.28
CA ALA A 217 -13.24 -5.62 5.71
C ALA A 217 -13.76 -6.74 6.62
N PHE A 218 -13.80 -6.51 7.93
CA PHE A 218 -14.32 -7.43 8.93
C PHE A 218 -15.83 -7.31 9.19
N GLY A 219 -16.49 -6.29 8.64
CA GLY A 219 -17.89 -5.96 8.97
C GLY A 219 -18.93 -7.03 8.68
N LYS A 220 -18.58 -8.04 7.86
CA LYS A 220 -19.42 -9.22 7.63
C LYS A 220 -19.13 -10.39 8.58
N ARG A 221 -18.05 -10.33 9.34
CA ARG A 221 -17.52 -11.43 10.14
C ARG A 221 -17.67 -11.20 11.63
N LEU A 222 -17.56 -9.96 12.08
CA LEU A 222 -17.62 -9.59 13.49
C LEU A 222 -18.91 -8.86 13.80
N LYS A 223 -19.60 -9.33 14.83
CA LYS A 223 -20.69 -8.61 15.49
C LYS A 223 -20.12 -7.71 16.58
N LYS A 224 -20.93 -6.75 17.06
CA LYS A 224 -20.55 -5.77 18.06
C LYS A 224 -19.95 -6.38 19.34
N THR A 225 -20.43 -7.53 19.73
CA THR A 225 -20.08 -8.23 20.99
C THR A 225 -19.05 -9.33 20.83
N ASP A 226 -18.66 -9.67 19.60
CA ASP A 226 -17.68 -10.74 19.35
C ASP A 226 -16.28 -10.33 19.85
N SER A 227 -15.38 -11.28 19.94
CA SER A 227 -13.97 -11.02 20.19
C SER A 227 -13.23 -10.75 18.88
N VAL A 228 -12.29 -9.81 18.90
CA VAL A 228 -11.38 -9.59 17.77
C VAL A 228 -10.48 -10.81 17.51
N ASP A 229 -10.36 -11.71 18.48
CA ASP A 229 -9.61 -12.97 18.35
C ASP A 229 -10.26 -14.02 17.43
N GLU A 230 -11.50 -13.79 17.01
CA GLU A 230 -12.26 -14.71 16.15
C GLU A 230 -12.01 -14.51 14.64
N VAL A 231 -11.10 -13.60 14.24
CA VAL A 231 -10.76 -13.29 12.84
C VAL A 231 -9.28 -13.28 12.58
#